data_b5b4bf761a01c2bb8b313a91c3472969
#
_entry.id   b5b4bf761a01c2bb8b313a91c3472969
#
_cell.length_a   1.000
_cell.length_b   1.000
_cell.length_c   1.000
_cell.angle_alpha   90.00
_cell.angle_beta   90.00
_cell.angle_gamma   90.00
#
_symmetry.space_group_name_H-M   'P 1'
#
loop_
_entity.id
_entity.type
_entity.pdbx_description
1 polymer ?
#
loop_
_entity_poly.entity_id
_entity_poly.type
_entity_poly.pdbx_seq_one_letter_code
_entity_poly.pdbx_strand_id
1 'polypeptide(L)'
;MSHKELWNFVRIKKNTSKLLFIHTPKCGGTYTNNILYDLKIINKNLPVNRKNHIPANGNEKEITFTIIRNPVDRFESLLNFRLGMDIFEDWPQHLHYVYNDKNITLNEIVDKMSDDEILSFTPYKSLIYWTKNVDIIITIEQLEELLNFFDYFYDHNIYKKENVSIKSRGVFNNEVKNRISKLYHYDVLLYDKIKNSTFFHNCT
;
A
#
# COMPACT_ATOMS: atom_id res chain seq x y z
N MET A 1 7.43 -18.97 14.80
CA MET A 1 8.66 -18.80 13.98
C MET A 1 9.16 -17.39 14.23
N SER A 2 10.43 -17.24 14.64
CA SER A 2 11.05 -15.92 14.79
C SER A 2 11.30 -15.27 13.43
N HIS A 3 11.53 -13.93 13.40
CA HIS A 3 11.89 -13.22 12.16
C HIS A 3 13.11 -13.84 11.48
N LYS A 4 14.13 -14.22 12.28
CA LYS A 4 15.35 -14.82 11.78
C LYS A 4 15.11 -16.20 11.17
N GLU A 5 14.26 -17.01 11.75
CA GLU A 5 13.89 -18.33 11.20
C GLU A 5 13.13 -18.18 9.89
N LEU A 6 12.13 -17.29 9.83
CA LEU A 6 11.37 -17.03 8.60
C LEU A 6 12.27 -16.46 7.50
N TRP A 7 13.13 -15.48 7.82
CA TRP A 7 14.10 -14.94 6.86
C TRP A 7 15.01 -16.02 6.30
N ASN A 8 15.59 -16.86 7.16
CA ASN A 8 16.44 -17.96 6.73
C ASN A 8 15.69 -18.96 5.87
N PHE A 9 14.45 -19.30 6.23
CA PHE A 9 13.61 -20.18 5.45
C PHE A 9 13.37 -19.65 4.03
N VAL A 10 12.93 -18.39 3.91
CA VAL A 10 12.67 -17.77 2.60
C VAL A 10 13.95 -17.65 1.78
N ARG A 11 15.06 -17.25 2.41
CA ARG A 11 16.37 -17.14 1.75
C ARG A 11 16.87 -18.48 1.22
N ILE A 12 16.72 -19.56 1.98
CA ILE A 12 17.11 -20.91 1.56
C ILE A 12 16.19 -21.37 0.43
N LYS A 13 14.89 -21.23 0.58
CA LYS A 13 13.89 -21.60 -0.43
C LYS A 13 14.16 -20.94 -1.78
N LYS A 14 14.50 -19.66 -1.78
CA LYS A 14 14.78 -18.87 -3.01
C LYS A 14 16.26 -18.87 -3.44
N ASN A 15 17.13 -19.44 -2.63
CA ASN A 15 18.58 -19.44 -2.86
C ASN A 15 19.15 -18.04 -3.18
N THR A 16 18.66 -17.02 -2.47
CA THR A 16 19.05 -15.63 -2.67
C THR A 16 18.88 -14.82 -1.39
N SER A 17 19.61 -13.73 -1.28
CA SER A 17 19.39 -12.66 -0.27
C SER A 17 18.94 -11.34 -0.89
N LYS A 18 18.72 -11.30 -2.22
CA LYS A 18 18.27 -10.10 -2.90
C LYS A 18 16.79 -9.87 -2.65
N LEU A 19 16.43 -8.63 -2.37
CA LEU A 19 15.06 -8.19 -2.12
C LEU A 19 14.47 -7.53 -3.37
N LEU A 20 13.19 -7.79 -3.62
CA LEU A 20 12.38 -7.12 -4.63
C LEU A 20 11.17 -6.50 -3.96
N PHE A 21 11.07 -5.18 -4.02
CA PHE A 21 9.92 -4.47 -3.47
C PHE A 21 8.74 -4.47 -4.45
N ILE A 22 7.62 -5.01 -4.01
CA ILE A 22 6.34 -4.98 -4.73
C ILE A 22 5.54 -3.76 -4.27
N HIS A 23 5.40 -2.78 -5.15
CA HIS A 23 4.77 -1.51 -4.81
C HIS A 23 3.24 -1.62 -4.80
N THR A 24 2.66 -1.85 -3.63
CA THR A 24 1.20 -1.79 -3.45
C THR A 24 0.72 -0.32 -3.48
N PRO A 25 -0.26 0.03 -4.34
CA PRO A 25 -0.73 1.41 -4.46
C PRO A 25 -1.25 2.00 -3.15
N LYS A 26 -0.89 3.26 -2.90
CA LYS A 26 -1.33 4.06 -1.73
C LYS A 26 -0.92 3.52 -0.35
N CYS A 27 0.06 2.63 -0.32
CA CYS A 27 0.67 2.10 0.90
C CYS A 27 2.03 2.73 1.23
N GLY A 28 2.30 3.95 0.80
CA GLY A 28 3.57 4.64 1.08
C GLY A 28 4.73 4.21 0.18
N GLY A 29 4.45 3.58 -0.96
CA GLY A 29 5.47 2.97 -1.82
C GLY A 29 6.52 3.94 -2.36
N THR A 30 6.17 5.18 -2.70
CA THR A 30 7.17 6.19 -3.13
C THR A 30 8.15 6.50 -2.00
N TYR A 31 7.64 6.73 -0.79
CA TYR A 31 8.43 6.96 0.40
C TYR A 31 9.36 5.77 0.69
N THR A 32 8.81 4.57 0.69
CA THR A 32 9.58 3.34 0.89
C THR A 32 10.64 3.14 -0.17
N ASN A 33 10.31 3.33 -1.45
CA ASN A 33 11.27 3.21 -2.54
C ASN A 33 12.47 4.14 -2.37
N ASN A 34 12.24 5.39 -1.97
CA ASN A 34 13.30 6.36 -1.75
C ASN A 34 14.25 5.89 -0.65
N ILE A 35 13.70 5.41 0.49
CA ILE A 35 14.49 4.87 1.60
C ILE A 35 15.33 3.67 1.15
N LEU A 36 14.67 2.67 0.54
CA LEU A 36 15.34 1.44 0.10
C LEU A 36 16.42 1.70 -0.96
N TYR A 37 16.19 2.71 -1.77
CA TYR A 37 17.14 3.16 -2.76
C TYR A 37 18.36 3.84 -2.13
N ASP A 38 18.16 4.77 -1.20
CA ASP A 38 19.22 5.49 -0.52
C ASP A 38 20.07 4.54 0.34
N LEU A 39 19.44 3.57 0.96
CA LEU A 39 20.09 2.50 1.71
C LEU A 39 20.72 1.41 0.81
N LYS A 40 20.60 1.51 -0.52
CA LYS A 40 21.13 0.56 -1.51
C LYS A 40 20.59 -0.87 -1.34
N ILE A 41 19.42 -1.04 -0.71
CA ILE A 41 18.75 -2.34 -0.53
C ILE A 41 18.17 -2.82 -1.86
N ILE A 42 17.60 -1.91 -2.66
CA ILE A 42 17.13 -2.20 -4.01
C ILE A 42 18.04 -1.57 -5.06
N ASN A 43 18.19 -2.25 -6.17
CA ASN A 43 19.12 -1.81 -7.21
C ASN A 43 18.55 -0.61 -7.97
N LYS A 44 19.38 0.44 -8.19
CA LYS A 44 19.06 1.62 -8.99
C LYS A 44 18.54 1.31 -10.40
N ASN A 45 18.96 0.16 -10.94
CA ASN A 45 18.68 -0.26 -12.31
C ASN A 45 17.40 -1.07 -12.45
N LEU A 46 16.74 -1.45 -11.37
CA LEU A 46 15.34 -1.84 -11.48
C LEU A 46 14.59 -0.54 -11.76
N PRO A 47 14.00 -0.37 -12.95
CA PRO A 47 13.17 0.79 -13.19
C PRO A 47 12.07 0.72 -12.14
N VAL A 48 12.16 1.61 -11.14
CA VAL A 48 11.00 1.96 -10.36
C VAL A 48 10.06 2.58 -11.39
N ASN A 49 9.39 1.70 -12.11
CA ASN A 49 8.46 2.12 -13.12
C ASN A 49 7.29 2.66 -12.33
N ARG A 50 7.39 3.96 -11.99
CA ARG A 50 6.37 4.73 -11.26
C ARG A 50 4.98 4.59 -11.89
N LYS A 51 4.92 4.05 -13.11
CA LYS A 51 3.68 3.81 -13.85
C LYS A 51 3.11 2.39 -13.67
N ASN A 52 3.90 1.41 -13.22
CA ASN A 52 3.43 0.04 -13.21
C ASN A 52 3.41 -0.52 -11.79
N HIS A 53 2.26 -0.41 -11.16
CA HIS A 53 1.93 -1.25 -10.02
C HIS A 53 1.70 -2.67 -10.55
N ILE A 54 2.71 -3.54 -10.42
CA ILE A 54 2.65 -4.92 -10.87
C ILE A 54 2.71 -5.83 -9.64
N PRO A 55 1.71 -6.70 -9.44
CA PRO A 55 1.74 -7.67 -8.34
C PRO A 55 2.81 -8.74 -8.61
N ALA A 56 3.26 -9.41 -7.55
CA ALA A 56 4.13 -10.57 -7.68
C ALA A 56 3.41 -11.71 -8.42
N ASN A 57 4.11 -12.37 -9.33
CA ASN A 57 3.58 -13.49 -10.11
C ASN A 57 3.97 -14.87 -9.51
N GLY A 58 4.84 -14.88 -8.50
CA GLY A 58 5.31 -16.09 -7.81
C GLY A 58 6.54 -16.73 -8.44
N ASN A 59 7.06 -16.19 -9.54
CA ASN A 59 8.26 -16.72 -10.23
C ASN A 59 9.50 -15.84 -10.03
N GLU A 60 9.40 -14.83 -9.17
CA GLU A 60 10.51 -13.93 -8.86
C GLU A 60 11.65 -14.73 -8.21
N LYS A 61 12.88 -14.49 -8.68
CA LYS A 61 14.09 -15.12 -8.12
C LYS A 61 14.51 -14.46 -6.81
N GLU A 62 14.17 -13.20 -6.65
CA GLU A 62 14.41 -12.41 -5.45
C GLU A 62 13.36 -12.72 -4.38
N ILE A 63 13.69 -12.39 -3.13
CA ILE A 63 12.73 -12.41 -2.03
C ILE A 63 11.82 -11.19 -2.21
N THR A 64 10.56 -11.44 -2.49
CA THR A 64 9.57 -10.39 -2.68
C THR A 64 9.05 -9.88 -1.34
N PHE A 65 8.93 -8.56 -1.20
CA PHE A 65 8.27 -7.98 -0.05
C PHE A 65 7.36 -6.82 -0.46
N THR A 66 6.34 -6.58 0.33
CA THR A 66 5.42 -5.46 0.13
C THR A 66 5.03 -4.81 1.44
N ILE A 67 4.58 -3.57 1.33
CA ILE A 67 4.03 -2.80 2.44
C ILE A 67 2.54 -2.64 2.21
N ILE A 68 1.76 -2.90 3.25
CA ILE A 68 0.32 -2.66 3.28
C ILE A 68 -0.02 -1.53 4.26
N ARG A 69 -1.20 -0.99 4.10
CA ARG A 69 -1.77 0.06 4.93
C ARG A 69 -3.19 -0.29 5.32
N ASN A 70 -3.70 0.27 6.43
CA ASN A 70 -5.11 0.14 6.79
C ASN A 70 -6.00 0.42 5.57
N PRO A 71 -6.94 -0.47 5.20
CA PRO A 71 -7.73 -0.35 3.97
C PRO A 71 -8.54 0.96 3.89
N VAL A 72 -9.09 1.42 5.00
CA VAL A 72 -9.85 2.68 5.07
C VAL A 72 -8.94 3.87 4.76
N ASP A 73 -7.79 3.96 5.43
CA ASP A 73 -6.80 5.02 5.22
C ASP A 73 -6.20 4.97 3.80
N ARG A 74 -6.08 3.77 3.26
CA ARG A 74 -5.63 3.54 1.90
C ARG A 74 -6.63 4.11 0.90
N PHE A 75 -7.93 3.85 1.08
CA PHE A 75 -8.99 4.35 0.21
C PHE A 75 -9.13 5.88 0.32
N GLU A 76 -9.12 6.44 1.53
CA GLU A 76 -9.08 7.89 1.75
C GLU A 76 -7.90 8.54 1.01
N SER A 77 -6.71 7.93 1.13
CA SER A 77 -5.51 8.41 0.44
C SER A 77 -5.63 8.34 -1.08
N LEU A 78 -6.32 7.33 -1.60
CA LEU A 78 -6.55 7.20 -3.04
C LEU A 78 -7.46 8.30 -3.57
N LEU A 79 -8.60 8.54 -2.92
CA LEU A 79 -9.54 9.59 -3.34
C LEU A 79 -8.89 10.97 -3.28
N ASN A 80 -8.21 11.30 -2.16
CA ASN A 80 -7.49 12.57 -2.04
C ASN A 80 -6.42 12.74 -3.13
N PHE A 81 -5.70 11.66 -3.46
CA PHE A 81 -4.69 11.69 -4.52
C PHE A 81 -5.32 11.93 -5.90
N ARG A 82 -6.38 11.23 -6.23
CA ARG A 82 -7.08 11.37 -7.51
C ARG A 82 -7.65 12.77 -7.69
N LEU A 83 -8.29 13.31 -6.65
CA LEU A 83 -8.82 14.66 -6.64
C LEU A 83 -7.73 15.73 -6.75
N GLY A 84 -6.58 15.51 -6.11
CA GLY A 84 -5.45 16.44 -6.17
C GLY A 84 -4.65 16.41 -7.47
N MET A 85 -4.79 15.35 -8.25
CA MET A 85 -4.10 15.17 -9.54
C MET A 85 -5.04 15.36 -10.73
N ASP A 86 -6.29 15.71 -10.49
CA ASP A 86 -7.31 15.86 -11.53
C ASP A 86 -7.47 14.61 -12.42
N ILE A 87 -7.37 13.42 -11.81
CA ILE A 87 -7.47 12.13 -12.52
C ILE A 87 -8.87 11.55 -12.31
N PHE A 88 -9.71 11.58 -13.33
CA PHE A 88 -11.13 11.19 -13.28
C PHE A 88 -11.51 10.07 -14.26
N GLU A 89 -10.57 9.56 -15.03
CA GLU A 89 -10.82 8.57 -16.07
C GLU A 89 -11.50 7.28 -15.55
N ASP A 90 -11.19 6.90 -14.31
CA ASP A 90 -11.74 5.70 -13.67
C ASP A 90 -12.95 5.99 -12.76
N TRP A 91 -13.46 7.22 -12.78
CA TRP A 91 -14.57 7.60 -11.92
C TRP A 91 -15.91 7.29 -12.57
N PRO A 92 -16.94 6.91 -11.77
CA PRO A 92 -18.29 6.80 -12.28
C PRO A 92 -18.71 8.11 -12.97
N GLN A 93 -19.28 7.99 -14.16
CA GLN A 93 -19.62 9.15 -15.00
C GLN A 93 -20.51 10.16 -14.27
N HIS A 94 -21.43 9.70 -13.44
CA HIS A 94 -22.33 10.57 -12.67
C HIS A 94 -21.61 11.36 -11.57
N LEU A 95 -20.33 11.04 -11.26
CA LEU A 95 -19.51 11.79 -10.30
C LEU A 95 -18.53 12.78 -10.97
N HIS A 96 -18.51 12.88 -12.29
CA HIS A 96 -17.58 13.78 -12.98
C HIS A 96 -17.80 15.27 -12.62
N TYR A 97 -19.00 15.65 -12.17
CA TYR A 97 -19.25 17.02 -11.71
C TYR A 97 -18.47 17.38 -10.43
N VAL A 98 -18.08 16.39 -9.62
CA VAL A 98 -17.25 16.57 -8.41
C VAL A 98 -15.93 17.29 -8.73
N TYR A 99 -15.46 17.14 -9.96
CA TYR A 99 -14.26 17.82 -10.45
C TYR A 99 -14.39 19.35 -10.37
N ASN A 100 -15.52 19.88 -10.79
CA ASN A 100 -15.77 21.31 -10.85
C ASN A 100 -16.23 21.90 -9.50
N ASP A 101 -16.80 21.09 -8.62
CA ASP A 101 -17.27 21.53 -7.31
C ASP A 101 -16.26 21.18 -6.22
N LYS A 102 -15.43 22.16 -5.88
CA LYS A 102 -14.39 22.00 -4.85
C LYS A 102 -14.95 21.98 -3.41
N ASN A 103 -16.22 22.26 -3.22
CA ASN A 103 -16.83 22.27 -1.88
C ASN A 103 -17.33 20.88 -1.45
N ILE A 104 -17.50 19.96 -2.37
CA ILE A 104 -17.93 18.59 -2.06
C ILE A 104 -16.84 17.87 -1.25
N THR A 105 -17.23 17.34 -0.09
CA THR A 105 -16.35 16.60 0.81
C THR A 105 -16.13 15.16 0.33
N LEU A 106 -15.07 14.50 0.86
CA LEU A 106 -14.85 13.07 0.57
C LEU A 106 -16.03 12.20 1.01
N ASN A 107 -16.71 12.54 2.11
CA ASN A 107 -17.84 11.79 2.61
C ASN A 107 -19.00 11.85 1.63
N GLU A 108 -19.37 13.04 1.17
CA GLU A 108 -20.43 13.23 0.17
C GLU A 108 -20.11 12.50 -1.15
N ILE A 109 -18.85 12.43 -1.53
CA ILE A 109 -18.43 11.66 -2.72
C ILE A 109 -18.70 10.19 -2.52
N VAL A 110 -18.25 9.61 -1.39
CA VAL A 110 -18.43 8.20 -1.08
C VAL A 110 -19.91 7.86 -0.91
N ASP A 111 -20.72 8.74 -0.31
CA ASP A 111 -22.16 8.54 -0.15
C ASP A 111 -22.90 8.44 -1.49
N LYS A 112 -22.37 9.05 -2.54
CA LYS A 112 -22.91 9.01 -3.90
C LYS A 112 -22.42 7.80 -4.71
N MET A 113 -21.41 7.09 -4.24
CA MET A 113 -20.93 5.86 -4.86
C MET A 113 -21.74 4.67 -4.36
N SER A 114 -22.16 3.79 -5.27
CA SER A 114 -22.64 2.47 -4.91
C SER A 114 -21.52 1.59 -4.35
N ASP A 115 -21.87 0.52 -3.64
CA ASP A 115 -20.87 -0.42 -3.12
C ASP A 115 -20.09 -1.10 -4.24
N ASP A 116 -20.75 -1.42 -5.36
CA ASP A 116 -20.12 -2.00 -6.55
C ASP A 116 -19.11 -1.02 -7.19
N GLU A 117 -19.43 0.27 -7.24
CA GLU A 117 -18.50 1.28 -7.73
C GLU A 117 -17.28 1.44 -6.84
N ILE A 118 -17.46 1.40 -5.52
CA ILE A 118 -16.34 1.42 -4.56
C ILE A 118 -15.44 0.19 -4.77
N LEU A 119 -16.04 -1.00 -4.89
CA LEU A 119 -15.29 -2.26 -5.05
C LEU A 119 -14.62 -2.38 -6.43
N SER A 120 -15.23 -1.82 -7.46
CA SER A 120 -14.71 -1.85 -8.84
C SER A 120 -13.73 -0.71 -9.15
N PHE A 121 -13.52 0.22 -8.23
CA PHE A 121 -12.61 1.35 -8.43
C PHE A 121 -11.21 0.86 -8.80
N THR A 122 -10.87 0.98 -10.08
CA THR A 122 -9.82 0.19 -10.76
C THR A 122 -8.44 0.23 -10.11
N PRO A 123 -7.93 1.38 -9.59
CA PRO A 123 -6.62 1.38 -8.94
C PRO A 123 -6.63 0.73 -7.55
N TYR A 124 -7.81 0.41 -7.02
CA TYR A 124 -7.97 -0.06 -5.65
C TYR A 124 -8.29 -1.55 -5.57
N LYS A 125 -7.56 -2.37 -6.29
CA LYS A 125 -7.65 -3.82 -6.07
C LYS A 125 -7.34 -4.15 -4.61
N SER A 126 -7.99 -5.21 -4.09
CA SER A 126 -7.85 -5.66 -2.70
C SER A 126 -6.39 -5.85 -2.28
N LEU A 127 -6.09 -5.75 -1.00
CA LEU A 127 -4.76 -6.08 -0.48
C LEU A 127 -4.41 -7.53 -0.77
N ILE A 128 -5.39 -8.44 -0.72
CA ILE A 128 -5.21 -9.86 -1.06
C ILE A 128 -4.64 -10.02 -2.47
N TYR A 129 -5.13 -9.23 -3.43
CA TYR A 129 -4.58 -9.25 -4.80
C TYR A 129 -3.11 -8.84 -4.85
N TRP A 130 -2.72 -7.83 -4.07
CA TRP A 130 -1.35 -7.31 -4.05
C TRP A 130 -0.38 -8.13 -3.25
N THR A 131 -0.87 -8.87 -2.24
CA THR A 131 -0.05 -9.70 -1.35
C THR A 131 0.05 -11.15 -1.79
N LYS A 132 -0.76 -11.55 -2.75
CA LYS A 132 -0.67 -12.89 -3.33
C LYS A 132 0.73 -13.11 -3.92
N ASN A 133 1.34 -14.23 -3.60
CA ASN A 133 2.68 -14.62 -4.04
C ASN A 133 3.83 -13.71 -3.52
N VAL A 134 3.60 -12.91 -2.50
CA VAL A 134 4.64 -12.12 -1.83
C VAL A 134 5.20 -12.90 -0.64
N ASP A 135 6.53 -12.96 -0.53
CA ASP A 135 7.19 -13.73 0.54
C ASP A 135 7.09 -13.04 1.91
N ILE A 136 7.17 -11.71 1.92
CA ILE A 136 7.20 -10.89 3.14
C ILE A 136 6.19 -9.76 3.02
N ILE A 137 5.28 -9.67 3.98
CA ILE A 137 4.30 -8.60 4.06
C ILE A 137 4.49 -7.89 5.39
N ILE A 138 4.59 -6.56 5.34
CA ILE A 138 4.64 -5.71 6.52
C ILE A 138 3.61 -4.59 6.41
N THR A 139 3.25 -3.99 7.53
CA THR A 139 2.53 -2.72 7.51
C THR A 139 3.51 -1.55 7.41
N ILE A 140 3.00 -0.37 7.02
CA ILE A 140 3.84 0.83 6.93
C ILE A 140 4.44 1.21 8.29
N GLU A 141 3.75 0.88 9.38
CA GLU A 141 4.19 1.12 10.75
C GLU A 141 5.37 0.23 11.15
N GLN A 142 5.53 -0.93 10.50
CA GLN A 142 6.59 -1.92 10.76
C GLN A 142 7.85 -1.69 9.90
N LEU A 143 7.86 -0.67 9.04
CA LEU A 143 9.00 -0.44 8.14
C LEU A 143 10.32 -0.23 8.89
N GLU A 144 10.29 0.50 10.00
CA GLU A 144 11.47 0.75 10.81
C GLU A 144 12.03 -0.54 11.42
N GLU A 145 11.16 -1.42 11.92
CA GLU A 145 11.58 -2.73 12.47
C GLU A 145 12.22 -3.60 11.38
N LEU A 146 11.67 -3.57 10.16
CA LEU A 146 12.25 -4.28 9.02
C LEU A 146 13.66 -3.77 8.70
N LEU A 147 13.84 -2.45 8.65
CA LEU A 147 15.14 -1.84 8.35
C LEU A 147 16.17 -2.14 9.43
N ASN A 148 15.79 -2.04 10.71
CA ASN A 148 16.63 -2.41 11.84
C ASN A 148 17.02 -3.90 11.82
N PHE A 149 16.10 -4.78 11.40
CA PHE A 149 16.39 -6.22 11.24
C PHE A 149 17.50 -6.48 10.20
N PHE A 150 17.62 -5.63 9.19
CA PHE A 150 18.67 -5.70 8.17
C PHE A 150 19.90 -4.86 8.51
N ASP A 151 20.04 -4.39 9.76
CA ASP A 151 21.14 -3.53 10.22
C ASP A 151 21.25 -2.21 9.45
N TYR A 152 20.15 -1.69 8.93
CA TYR A 152 20.10 -0.38 8.30
C TYR A 152 19.65 0.67 9.31
N PHE A 153 20.48 1.69 9.48
CA PHE A 153 20.10 2.86 10.26
C PHE A 153 19.07 3.69 9.48
N TYR A 154 17.91 3.88 10.10
CA TYR A 154 16.83 4.67 9.56
C TYR A 154 16.49 5.83 10.52
N ASP A 155 16.58 7.06 10.00
CA ASP A 155 16.17 8.27 10.70
C ASP A 155 14.98 8.92 9.96
N HIS A 156 13.81 8.90 10.58
CA HIS A 156 12.62 9.52 9.97
C HIS A 156 12.72 11.03 9.82
N ASN A 157 13.64 11.71 10.48
CA ASN A 157 13.87 13.15 10.30
C ASN A 157 14.56 13.45 8.97
N ILE A 158 15.34 12.51 8.45
CA ILE A 158 16.02 12.62 7.17
C ILE A 158 15.05 12.34 6.02
N TYR A 159 14.19 11.34 6.19
CA TYR A 159 13.24 10.92 5.17
C TYR A 159 11.88 11.58 5.37
N LYS A 160 11.69 12.75 4.76
CA LYS A 160 10.40 13.42 4.76
C LYS A 160 9.37 12.55 4.02
N LYS A 161 8.18 12.42 4.61
CA LYS A 161 7.05 11.79 3.92
C LYS A 161 6.71 12.59 2.66
N GLU A 162 7.24 12.15 1.52
CA GLU A 162 6.88 12.71 0.23
C GLU A 162 5.45 12.25 -0.14
N ASN A 163 4.75 13.04 -0.92
CA ASN A 163 3.41 12.77 -1.40
C ASN A 163 2.36 12.55 -0.29
N VAL A 164 2.45 13.30 0.79
CA VAL A 164 1.29 13.48 1.65
C VAL A 164 0.21 14.14 0.79
N SER A 165 -0.81 13.37 0.42
CA SER A 165 -1.93 13.91 -0.34
C SER A 165 -2.48 15.11 0.41
N ILE A 166 -2.58 16.25 -0.27
CA ILE A 166 -3.23 17.43 0.30
C ILE A 166 -4.66 16.99 0.60
N LYS A 167 -5.05 17.00 1.87
CA LYS A 167 -6.41 16.64 2.31
C LYS A 167 -7.38 17.78 2.01
N SER A 168 -7.43 18.19 0.75
CA SER A 168 -8.20 19.34 0.28
C SER A 168 -9.71 19.16 0.43
N ARG A 169 -10.18 17.91 0.51
CA ARG A 169 -11.60 17.55 0.59
C ARG A 169 -11.97 16.91 1.95
N GLY A 170 -11.09 17.03 2.94
CA GLY A 170 -11.32 16.50 4.30
C GLY A 170 -10.89 15.07 4.51
N VAL A 171 -11.42 14.46 5.55
CA VAL A 171 -11.17 13.09 5.98
C VAL A 171 -12.49 12.34 6.13
N PHE A 172 -12.45 11.02 6.08
CA PHE A 172 -13.63 10.20 6.30
C PHE A 172 -14.17 10.34 7.73
N ASN A 173 -15.49 10.51 7.83
CA ASN A 173 -16.22 10.39 9.09
C ASN A 173 -16.36 8.90 9.48
N ASN A 174 -16.91 8.63 10.66
CA ASN A 174 -17.05 7.27 11.18
C ASN A 174 -18.02 6.41 10.35
N GLU A 175 -19.04 7.00 9.76
CA GLU A 175 -20.01 6.28 8.94
C GLU A 175 -19.37 5.75 7.66
N VAL A 176 -18.67 6.62 6.92
CA VAL A 176 -17.91 6.24 5.73
C VAL A 176 -16.82 5.24 6.07
N LYS A 177 -16.06 5.44 7.18
CA LYS A 177 -15.04 4.47 7.63
C LYS A 177 -15.64 3.09 7.87
N ASN A 178 -16.79 3.02 8.54
CA ASN A 178 -17.49 1.77 8.80
C ASN A 178 -17.97 1.10 7.52
N ARG A 179 -18.51 1.87 6.56
CA ARG A 179 -18.93 1.36 5.26
C ARG A 179 -17.75 0.76 4.49
N ILE A 180 -16.64 1.50 4.38
CA ILE A 180 -15.43 1.03 3.69
C ILE A 180 -14.85 -0.20 4.38
N SER A 181 -14.78 -0.22 5.72
CA SER A 181 -14.32 -1.39 6.47
C SER A 181 -15.14 -2.64 6.21
N LYS A 182 -16.47 -2.51 6.06
CA LYS A 182 -17.35 -3.64 5.74
C LYS A 182 -17.10 -4.14 4.32
N LEU A 183 -17.00 -3.24 3.35
CA LEU A 183 -16.76 -3.58 1.95
C LEU A 183 -15.41 -4.27 1.74
N TYR A 184 -14.37 -3.81 2.43
CA TYR A 184 -13.02 -4.39 2.38
C TYR A 184 -12.71 -5.27 3.59
N HIS A 185 -13.73 -5.97 4.11
CA HIS A 185 -13.62 -6.78 5.33
C HIS A 185 -12.42 -7.74 5.31
N TYR A 186 -12.20 -8.45 4.22
CA TYR A 186 -11.05 -9.37 4.12
C TYR A 186 -9.69 -8.66 4.11
N ASP A 187 -9.61 -7.47 3.52
CA ASP A 187 -8.42 -6.64 3.55
C ASP A 187 -8.15 -6.12 4.98
N VAL A 188 -9.20 -5.79 5.73
CA VAL A 188 -9.10 -5.39 7.15
C VAL A 188 -8.58 -6.56 7.98
N LEU A 189 -9.15 -7.75 7.84
CA LEU A 189 -8.67 -8.95 8.53
C LEU A 189 -7.20 -9.26 8.21
N LEU A 190 -6.81 -9.14 6.94
CA LEU A 190 -5.41 -9.32 6.53
C LEU A 190 -4.51 -8.29 7.19
N TYR A 191 -4.88 -7.00 7.13
CA TYR A 191 -4.11 -5.92 7.73
C TYR A 191 -3.94 -6.11 9.25
N ASP A 192 -5.03 -6.42 9.97
CA ASP A 192 -4.99 -6.62 11.42
C ASP A 192 -4.13 -7.83 11.79
N LYS A 193 -4.22 -8.91 11.03
CA LYS A 193 -3.37 -10.09 11.21
C LYS A 193 -1.89 -9.74 11.07
N ILE A 194 -1.51 -8.98 10.02
CA ILE A 194 -0.13 -8.58 9.78
C ILE A 194 0.35 -7.60 10.84
N LYS A 195 -0.45 -6.58 11.17
CA LYS A 195 -0.13 -5.57 12.17
C LYS A 195 0.15 -6.16 13.55
N ASN A 196 -0.60 -7.20 13.92
CA ASN A 196 -0.48 -7.86 15.23
C ASN A 196 0.48 -9.06 15.24
N SER A 197 1.12 -9.35 14.10
CA SER A 197 2.12 -10.41 13.98
C SER A 197 3.53 -9.82 13.98
N THR A 198 4.52 -10.69 13.99
CA THR A 198 5.88 -10.33 13.61
C THR A 198 5.83 -9.77 12.17
N PHE A 199 6.68 -8.80 11.82
CA PHE A 199 6.63 -8.10 10.53
C PHE A 199 6.87 -9.00 9.30
N PHE A 200 7.35 -10.21 9.49
CA PHE A 200 7.41 -11.20 8.41
C PHE A 200 6.19 -12.11 8.43
N HIS A 201 5.51 -12.18 7.31
CA HIS A 201 4.42 -13.12 7.10
C HIS A 201 4.52 -13.75 5.73
N ASN A 202 4.61 -15.09 5.70
CA ASN A 202 4.56 -15.86 4.46
C ASN A 202 3.09 -16.15 4.14
N CYS A 203 2.59 -15.63 3.04
CA CYS A 203 1.28 -15.96 2.48
C CYS A 203 1.41 -17.19 1.57
N THR A 204 1.70 -18.37 2.18
CA THR A 204 1.55 -19.64 1.46
C THR A 204 0.11 -20.08 1.42
#